data_281d2e30ffca56eb302185612f46b4d7
#
_entry.id   281d2e30ffca56eb302185612f46b4d7
#
_cell.length_a   1.000
_cell.length_b   1.000
_cell.length_c   1.000
_cell.angle_alpha   90.00
_cell.angle_beta   90.00
_cell.angle_gamma   90.00
#
_symmetry.space_group_name_H-M   'P 1'
#
loop_
_entity.id
_entity.type
_entity.pdbx_description
1 polymer ?
#
loop_
_entity_poly.entity_id
_entity_poly.type
_entity_poly.pdbx_seq_one_letter_code
_entity_poly.pdbx_strand_id
1 'polypeptide(L)'
;MKKCSHLKKILIVLSILDSQMLLTSCIDVKAADYKITDTKKIYEDENTSYDNSCKIQYLLYESSYQELSDADSKKNDVVKCAYTLIGKPYVYGATGPNEFDCSGLTQFVYKSTGKNISRTTYTQVKEGIEVNRNNLMPGDLVFFNTTGNISHVGIYVGNGSFIHAPRTGKPVMVSSLSSGYYRDRFATARRIFN
;
A
#
# COMPACT_ATOMS: atom_id res chain seq x y z
N MET A 1 23.93 -8.62 12.47
CA MET A 1 23.97 -7.89 11.22
C MET A 1 22.59 -7.27 10.87
N LYS A 2 21.97 -6.47 11.78
CA LYS A 2 20.65 -5.81 11.57
C LYS A 2 20.71 -4.27 11.66
N LYS A 3 21.89 -3.66 11.72
CA LYS A 3 22.07 -2.20 11.94
C LYS A 3 22.10 -1.35 10.66
N CYS A 4 22.14 -1.95 9.44
CA CYS A 4 22.36 -1.17 8.20
C CYS A 4 21.08 -0.71 7.49
N SER A 5 19.91 -1.30 7.80
CA SER A 5 18.66 -0.95 7.08
C SER A 5 18.01 0.34 7.59
N HIS A 6 18.20 0.65 8.88
CA HIS A 6 17.61 1.86 9.49
C HIS A 6 18.31 3.15 9.04
N LEU A 7 19.64 3.10 8.88
CA LEU A 7 20.40 4.28 8.42
C LEU A 7 20.04 4.70 6.99
N LYS A 8 19.76 3.71 6.09
CA LYS A 8 19.36 4.02 4.72
C LYS A 8 17.97 4.67 4.61
N LYS A 9 17.04 4.30 5.51
CA LYS A 9 15.71 4.93 5.56
C LYS A 9 15.76 6.36 6.08
N ILE A 10 16.61 6.65 7.05
CA ILE A 10 16.83 8.00 7.58
C ILE A 10 17.43 8.94 6.51
N LEU A 11 18.36 8.44 5.69
CA LEU A 11 18.94 9.23 4.60
C LEU A 11 17.93 9.59 3.49
N ILE A 12 16.97 8.70 3.19
CA ILE A 12 15.95 8.92 2.16
C ILE A 12 14.96 10.02 2.60
N VAL A 13 14.57 10.03 3.88
CA VAL A 13 13.67 11.08 4.41
C VAL A 13 14.37 12.45 4.45
N LEU A 14 15.67 12.48 4.75
CA LEU A 14 16.46 13.73 4.73
C LEU A 14 16.68 14.30 3.32
N SER A 15 16.70 13.44 2.27
CA SER A 15 16.86 13.89 0.89
C SER A 15 15.60 14.51 0.27
N ILE A 16 14.43 14.27 0.85
CA ILE A 16 13.15 14.87 0.40
C ILE A 16 12.95 16.28 0.99
N LEU A 17 13.64 16.60 2.08
CA LEU A 17 13.57 17.90 2.77
C LEU A 17 14.64 18.88 2.35
N ASP A 18 15.43 18.59 1.30
CA ASP A 18 16.54 19.42 0.83
C ASP A 18 16.07 20.60 -0.03
N SER A 19 15.31 21.49 0.59
CA SER A 19 15.28 22.88 0.17
C SER A 19 15.22 23.78 1.41
N GLN A 20 16.39 24.17 1.85
CA GLN A 20 16.78 25.26 2.74
C GLN A 20 17.50 24.83 4.02
N MET A 21 18.81 24.98 3.93
CA MET A 21 19.77 25.36 4.97
C MET A 21 19.13 25.66 6.34
N LEU A 22 19.36 24.78 7.32
CA LEU A 22 19.50 25.11 8.76
C LEU A 22 19.52 23.84 9.66
N LEU A 23 19.98 22.70 9.13
CA LEU A 23 19.89 21.39 9.83
C LEU A 23 21.19 20.90 10.48
N THR A 24 22.24 21.71 10.56
CA THR A 24 23.54 21.22 11.06
C THR A 24 23.76 21.34 12.56
N SER A 25 22.87 21.97 13.31
CA SER A 25 23.10 22.21 14.76
C SER A 25 22.30 21.31 15.72
N CYS A 26 21.34 20.54 15.26
CA CYS A 26 20.51 19.66 16.12
C CYS A 26 20.88 18.17 16.08
N ILE A 27 21.94 17.75 15.38
CA ILE A 27 22.23 16.31 15.13
C ILE A 27 23.37 15.77 16.00
N ASP A 28 23.69 16.38 17.13
CA ASP A 28 24.66 15.84 18.08
C ASP A 28 24.05 15.08 19.27
N VAL A 29 22.87 14.49 19.07
CA VAL A 29 22.34 13.49 20.01
C VAL A 29 22.79 12.11 19.56
N LYS A 30 23.76 11.55 20.25
CA LYS A 30 24.25 10.20 20.07
C LYS A 30 23.08 9.21 20.01
N ALA A 31 22.69 8.80 18.80
CA ALA A 31 21.68 7.77 18.53
C ALA A 31 22.17 6.33 18.91
N ALA A 32 23.04 6.21 19.89
CA ALA A 32 23.77 4.96 20.14
C ALA A 32 23.05 3.98 21.08
N ASP A 33 22.16 4.40 22.00
CA ASP A 33 21.67 3.49 23.03
C ASP A 33 20.22 3.72 23.53
N TYR A 34 19.33 4.35 22.75
CA TYR A 34 17.95 4.49 23.18
C TYR A 34 17.06 3.37 22.67
N LYS A 35 16.76 2.41 23.55
CA LYS A 35 15.58 1.54 23.41
C LYS A 35 14.34 2.41 23.61
N ILE A 36 13.65 2.76 22.53
CA ILE A 36 12.35 3.42 22.58
C ILE A 36 11.33 2.43 23.13
N THR A 37 11.21 2.36 24.44
CA THR A 37 10.16 1.59 25.13
C THR A 37 9.21 2.49 25.89
N ASP A 38 9.46 3.83 25.97
CA ASP A 38 8.59 4.70 26.75
C ASP A 38 8.63 6.16 26.24
N THR A 39 7.90 6.41 25.16
CA THR A 39 7.74 7.77 24.60
C THR A 39 7.03 8.74 25.55
N LYS A 40 6.28 8.22 26.52
CA LYS A 40 5.52 9.00 27.50
C LYS A 40 6.41 9.70 28.53
N LYS A 41 7.60 9.16 28.81
CA LYS A 41 8.51 9.65 29.85
C LYS A 41 9.39 10.82 29.42
N ILE A 42 9.54 11.08 28.13
CA ILE A 42 10.37 12.15 27.57
C ILE A 42 9.67 13.52 27.67
N TYR A 43 8.34 13.55 27.84
CA TYR A 43 7.52 14.75 27.80
C TYR A 43 7.22 15.39 29.17
N GLU A 44 7.58 14.73 30.27
CA GLU A 44 7.28 15.22 31.62
C GLU A 44 8.43 16.02 32.27
N ASP A 45 9.58 16.16 31.61
CA ASP A 45 10.68 16.99 32.12
C ASP A 45 10.56 18.42 31.56
N GLU A 46 9.84 19.28 32.29
CA GLU A 46 9.53 20.66 31.94
C GLU A 46 10.74 21.61 31.87
N ASN A 47 11.97 21.09 32.03
CA ASN A 47 13.16 21.94 32.20
C ASN A 47 14.19 21.86 31.06
N THR A 48 13.90 21.20 29.96
CA THR A 48 14.78 21.24 28.79
C THR A 48 14.23 22.21 27.74
N SER A 49 14.94 23.34 27.56
CA SER A 49 14.64 24.32 26.52
C SER A 49 14.90 23.77 25.11
N TYR A 50 14.17 22.74 24.70
CA TYR A 50 14.12 22.36 23.31
C TYR A 50 13.27 23.38 22.54
N ASP A 51 13.88 24.00 21.54
CA ASP A 51 13.19 24.87 20.61
C ASP A 51 11.91 24.20 20.08
N ASN A 52 10.81 24.93 20.10
CA ASN A 52 9.51 24.46 19.57
C ASN A 52 9.60 23.91 18.12
N SER A 53 10.56 24.37 17.35
CA SER A 53 10.89 23.93 16.01
C SER A 53 11.32 22.44 15.97
N CYS A 54 12.21 22.02 16.87
CA CYS A 54 12.64 20.61 16.96
C CYS A 54 11.50 19.70 17.42
N LYS A 55 10.64 20.17 18.32
CA LYS A 55 9.48 19.41 18.79
C LYS A 55 8.45 19.20 17.68
N ILE A 56 8.16 20.23 16.90
CA ILE A 56 7.25 20.12 15.75
C ILE A 56 7.83 19.16 14.70
N GLN A 57 9.11 19.25 14.42
CA GLN A 57 9.77 18.39 13.43
C GLN A 57 9.77 16.92 13.84
N TYR A 58 9.96 16.63 15.13
CA TYR A 58 9.83 15.28 15.68
C TYR A 58 8.40 14.75 15.56
N LEU A 59 7.38 15.55 15.89
CA LEU A 59 5.98 15.15 15.76
C LEU A 59 5.57 14.88 14.30
N LEU A 60 6.06 15.69 13.36
CA LEU A 60 5.85 15.46 11.92
C LEU A 60 6.54 14.18 11.45
N TYR A 61 7.74 13.90 11.94
CA TYR A 61 8.46 12.66 11.65
C TYR A 61 7.71 11.43 12.17
N GLU A 62 7.27 11.42 13.43
CA GLU A 62 6.50 10.33 14.03
C GLU A 62 5.17 10.11 13.28
N SER A 63 4.47 11.19 12.95
CA SER A 63 3.23 11.12 12.17
C SER A 63 3.45 10.49 10.80
N SER A 64 4.49 10.90 10.07
CA SER A 64 4.82 10.35 8.75
C SER A 64 5.28 8.88 8.82
N TYR A 65 6.00 8.52 9.89
CA TYR A 65 6.44 7.14 10.10
C TYR A 65 5.27 6.21 10.43
N GLN A 66 4.31 6.68 11.23
CA GLN A 66 3.08 5.93 11.57
C GLN A 66 2.20 5.73 10.35
N GLU A 67 2.02 6.75 9.50
CA GLU A 67 1.26 6.63 8.25
C GLU A 67 1.87 5.61 7.29
N LEU A 68 3.21 5.57 7.17
CA LEU A 68 3.90 4.58 6.33
C LEU A 68 3.73 3.16 6.87
N SER A 69 3.81 2.96 8.19
CA SER A 69 3.60 1.65 8.82
C SER A 69 2.16 1.18 8.69
N ASP A 70 1.19 2.08 8.81
CA ASP A 70 -0.23 1.79 8.67
C ASP A 70 -0.60 1.44 7.22
N ALA A 71 -0.02 2.13 6.23
CA ALA A 71 -0.23 1.83 4.83
C ALA A 71 0.30 0.43 4.45
N ASP A 72 1.48 0.06 4.93
CA ASP A 72 2.06 -1.27 4.69
C ASP A 72 1.25 -2.38 5.39
N SER A 73 0.75 -2.13 6.59
CA SER A 73 -0.16 -3.05 7.30
C SER A 73 -1.44 -3.27 6.50
N LYS A 74 -2.08 -2.21 6.03
CA LYS A 74 -3.30 -2.29 5.23
C LYS A 74 -3.11 -3.00 3.88
N LYS A 75 -1.98 -2.81 3.21
CA LYS A 75 -1.62 -3.56 1.99
C LYS A 75 -1.53 -5.07 2.27
N ASN A 76 -0.91 -5.45 3.37
CA ASN A 76 -0.84 -6.84 3.81
C ASN A 76 -2.24 -7.42 4.11
N ASP A 77 -3.13 -6.65 4.72
CA ASP A 77 -4.49 -7.07 5.02
C ASP A 77 -5.34 -7.24 3.74
N VAL A 78 -5.15 -6.37 2.73
CA VAL A 78 -5.75 -6.53 1.40
C VAL A 78 -5.36 -7.89 0.79
N VAL A 79 -4.07 -8.21 0.80
CA VAL A 79 -3.56 -9.47 0.25
C VAL A 79 -4.10 -10.67 1.01
N LYS A 80 -4.04 -10.64 2.35
CA LYS A 80 -4.59 -11.72 3.20
C LYS A 80 -6.07 -11.94 2.92
N CYS A 81 -6.88 -10.87 2.90
CA CYS A 81 -8.29 -10.95 2.60
C CYS A 81 -8.55 -11.56 1.22
N ALA A 82 -7.83 -11.12 0.18
CA ALA A 82 -7.98 -11.66 -1.17
C ALA A 82 -7.70 -13.17 -1.24
N TYR A 83 -6.70 -13.67 -0.52
CA TYR A 83 -6.40 -15.11 -0.45
C TYR A 83 -7.52 -15.93 0.15
N THR A 84 -8.25 -15.41 1.15
CA THR A 84 -9.39 -16.14 1.78
C THR A 84 -10.58 -16.34 0.83
N LEU A 85 -10.62 -15.58 -0.26
CA LEU A 85 -11.72 -15.61 -1.22
C LEU A 85 -11.46 -16.52 -2.43
N ILE A 86 -10.27 -17.10 -2.53
CA ILE A 86 -9.94 -18.07 -3.61
C ILE A 86 -10.92 -19.25 -3.57
N GLY A 87 -11.37 -19.66 -4.75
CA GLY A 87 -12.36 -20.71 -4.91
C GLY A 87 -13.82 -20.24 -4.93
N LYS A 88 -14.11 -19.00 -4.51
CA LYS A 88 -15.47 -18.42 -4.60
C LYS A 88 -15.88 -18.27 -6.06
N PRO A 89 -17.16 -18.58 -6.42
CA PRO A 89 -17.61 -18.54 -7.79
C PRO A 89 -17.65 -17.11 -8.37
N TYR A 90 -17.46 -17.02 -9.68
CA TYR A 90 -17.72 -15.80 -10.42
C TYR A 90 -19.22 -15.69 -10.75
N VAL A 91 -19.82 -14.56 -10.39
CA VAL A 91 -21.16 -14.16 -10.82
C VAL A 91 -21.14 -12.69 -11.24
N TYR A 92 -21.57 -12.40 -12.45
CA TYR A 92 -21.60 -11.02 -12.96
C TYR A 92 -22.49 -10.12 -12.09
N GLY A 93 -21.98 -8.96 -11.69
CA GLY A 93 -22.67 -8.02 -10.81
C GLY A 93 -22.55 -8.34 -9.31
N ALA A 94 -21.99 -9.48 -8.92
CA ALA A 94 -21.88 -9.85 -7.51
C ALA A 94 -20.74 -9.12 -6.79
N THR A 95 -20.99 -8.81 -5.50
CA THR A 95 -20.06 -8.04 -4.63
C THR A 95 -19.68 -8.79 -3.35
N GLY A 96 -19.95 -10.11 -3.30
CA GLY A 96 -19.63 -10.96 -2.15
C GLY A 96 -20.75 -11.03 -1.09
N PRO A 97 -20.54 -11.76 0.02
CA PRO A 97 -19.29 -12.47 0.37
C PRO A 97 -19.14 -13.87 -0.29
N ASN A 98 -20.17 -14.41 -0.93
CA ASN A 98 -20.17 -15.78 -1.41
C ASN A 98 -19.76 -15.93 -2.89
N GLU A 99 -19.98 -14.88 -3.67
CA GLU A 99 -19.71 -14.83 -5.11
C GLU A 99 -19.29 -13.43 -5.52
N PHE A 100 -18.54 -13.30 -6.62
CA PHE A 100 -17.92 -12.05 -7.04
C PHE A 100 -17.84 -11.90 -8.55
N ASP A 101 -17.98 -10.66 -9.05
CA ASP A 101 -17.34 -10.29 -10.30
C ASP A 101 -15.96 -9.64 -10.04
N CYS A 102 -15.23 -9.26 -11.09
CA CYS A 102 -13.85 -8.78 -10.96
C CYS A 102 -13.73 -7.54 -10.08
N SER A 103 -14.54 -6.52 -10.32
CA SER A 103 -14.52 -5.26 -9.56
C SER A 103 -15.28 -5.34 -8.24
N GLY A 104 -16.25 -6.25 -8.12
CA GLY A 104 -16.91 -6.56 -6.85
C GLY A 104 -15.97 -7.25 -5.86
N LEU A 105 -15.10 -8.14 -6.34
CA LEU A 105 -14.04 -8.74 -5.52
C LEU A 105 -13.10 -7.67 -4.94
N THR A 106 -12.57 -6.81 -5.79
CA THR A 106 -11.66 -5.74 -5.35
C THR A 106 -12.36 -4.78 -4.40
N GLN A 107 -13.61 -4.37 -4.69
CA GLN A 107 -14.40 -3.52 -3.80
C GLN A 107 -14.60 -4.16 -2.43
N PHE A 108 -14.98 -5.43 -2.38
CA PHE A 108 -15.20 -6.17 -1.13
C PHE A 108 -13.92 -6.23 -0.28
N VAL A 109 -12.79 -6.60 -0.90
CA VAL A 109 -11.50 -6.73 -0.23
C VAL A 109 -11.06 -5.38 0.35
N TYR A 110 -11.12 -4.30 -0.43
CA TYR A 110 -10.74 -2.97 0.08
C TYR A 110 -11.68 -2.47 1.17
N LYS A 111 -12.99 -2.69 1.04
CA LYS A 111 -13.96 -2.35 2.08
C LYS A 111 -13.67 -3.08 3.40
N SER A 112 -13.28 -4.35 3.36
CA SER A 112 -12.92 -5.12 4.57
C SER A 112 -11.67 -4.60 5.27
N THR A 113 -10.82 -3.86 4.58
CA THR A 113 -9.63 -3.19 5.14
C THR A 113 -9.85 -1.70 5.45
N GLY A 114 -11.13 -1.27 5.47
CA GLY A 114 -11.51 0.09 5.84
C GLY A 114 -11.45 1.11 4.73
N LYS A 115 -11.24 0.71 3.46
CA LYS A 115 -11.19 1.62 2.31
C LYS A 115 -12.32 1.35 1.33
N ASN A 116 -13.21 2.32 1.16
CA ASN A 116 -14.22 2.25 0.11
C ASN A 116 -13.62 2.64 -1.24
N ILE A 117 -13.80 1.79 -2.25
CA ILE A 117 -13.50 2.07 -3.66
C ILE A 117 -14.77 1.91 -4.51
N SER A 118 -14.77 2.47 -5.70
CA SER A 118 -15.92 2.45 -6.61
C SER A 118 -16.30 1.03 -7.02
N ARG A 119 -17.54 0.87 -7.52
CA ARG A 119 -18.09 -0.44 -7.88
C ARG A 119 -17.50 -1.02 -9.16
N THR A 120 -17.21 -0.20 -10.16
CA THR A 120 -16.88 -0.67 -11.50
C THR A 120 -15.41 -0.53 -11.83
N THR A 121 -14.88 -1.41 -12.68
CA THR A 121 -13.52 -1.33 -13.22
C THR A 121 -13.21 0.04 -13.83
N TYR A 122 -14.18 0.65 -14.54
CA TYR A 122 -14.03 1.96 -15.19
C TYR A 122 -13.84 3.12 -14.21
N THR A 123 -14.36 3.00 -13.01
CA THR A 123 -14.20 4.02 -11.95
C THR A 123 -13.00 3.71 -11.08
N GLN A 124 -12.79 2.44 -10.73
CA GLN A 124 -11.63 2.02 -9.92
C GLN A 124 -10.29 2.38 -10.57
N VAL A 125 -10.20 2.32 -11.89
CA VAL A 125 -8.95 2.69 -12.62
C VAL A 125 -8.57 4.16 -12.48
N LYS A 126 -9.48 5.01 -12.00
CA LYS A 126 -9.25 6.45 -11.78
C LYS A 126 -8.88 6.77 -10.32
N GLU A 127 -8.90 5.78 -9.43
CA GLU A 127 -8.64 5.97 -8.00
C GLU A 127 -7.17 5.73 -7.67
N GLY A 128 -6.72 6.32 -6.56
CA GLY A 128 -5.36 6.20 -6.09
C GLY A 128 -4.31 6.81 -7.02
N ILE A 129 -3.07 6.41 -6.85
CA ILE A 129 -1.96 6.85 -7.72
C ILE A 129 -1.64 5.79 -8.77
N GLU A 130 -1.24 6.24 -9.94
CA GLU A 130 -0.80 5.36 -11.01
C GLU A 130 0.54 4.71 -10.66
N VAL A 131 0.66 3.41 -10.95
CA VAL A 131 1.88 2.64 -10.67
C VAL A 131 2.37 1.97 -11.95
N ASN A 132 3.65 2.18 -12.25
CA ASN A 132 4.29 1.45 -13.33
C ASN A 132 4.40 -0.04 -12.99
N ARG A 133 4.31 -0.90 -14.01
CA ARG A 133 4.39 -2.36 -13.87
C ARG A 133 5.62 -2.84 -13.09
N ASN A 134 6.76 -2.17 -13.25
CA ASN A 134 8.01 -2.53 -12.57
C ASN A 134 8.03 -2.15 -11.07
N ASN A 135 7.10 -1.29 -10.64
CA ASN A 135 7.00 -0.76 -9.28
C ASN A 135 5.78 -1.32 -8.52
N LEU A 136 5.19 -2.42 -9.02
CA LEU A 136 4.06 -3.07 -8.39
C LEU A 136 4.43 -3.59 -6.99
N MET A 137 3.55 -3.32 -6.03
CA MET A 137 3.63 -3.83 -4.67
C MET A 137 2.38 -4.64 -4.33
N PRO A 138 2.49 -5.67 -3.46
CA PRO A 138 1.31 -6.39 -2.97
C PRO A 138 0.22 -5.44 -2.49
N GLY A 139 -1.02 -5.69 -2.88
CA GLY A 139 -2.16 -4.83 -2.63
C GLY A 139 -2.50 -3.86 -3.77
N ASP A 140 -1.64 -3.62 -4.76
CA ASP A 140 -1.98 -2.77 -5.90
C ASP A 140 -3.11 -3.38 -6.76
N LEU A 141 -4.00 -2.55 -7.28
CA LEU A 141 -4.96 -2.94 -8.31
C LEU A 141 -4.27 -3.01 -9.67
N VAL A 142 -4.46 -4.11 -10.38
CA VAL A 142 -3.94 -4.32 -11.74
C VAL A 142 -5.10 -4.41 -12.73
N PHE A 143 -5.01 -3.64 -13.82
CA PHE A 143 -6.08 -3.48 -14.79
C PHE A 143 -5.68 -4.04 -16.15
N PHE A 144 -6.69 -4.60 -16.85
CA PHE A 144 -6.46 -5.28 -18.13
C PHE A 144 -7.47 -4.85 -19.18
N ASN A 145 -6.99 -4.75 -20.40
CA ASN A 145 -7.81 -4.55 -21.58
C ASN A 145 -8.23 -5.91 -22.16
N THR A 146 -9.39 -6.40 -21.79
CA THR A 146 -9.87 -7.73 -22.22
C THR A 146 -10.91 -7.69 -23.34
N THR A 147 -11.52 -6.51 -23.58
CA THR A 147 -12.60 -6.33 -24.58
C THR A 147 -12.43 -5.08 -25.43
N GLY A 148 -11.19 -4.64 -25.69
CA GLY A 148 -10.92 -3.38 -26.41
C GLY A 148 -10.80 -2.15 -25.52
N ASN A 149 -11.25 -2.24 -24.25
CA ASN A 149 -11.14 -1.21 -23.21
C ASN A 149 -10.66 -1.85 -21.89
N ILE A 150 -10.31 -1.02 -20.91
CA ILE A 150 -10.02 -1.48 -19.54
C ILE A 150 -11.31 -2.04 -18.96
N SER A 151 -11.43 -3.37 -18.92
CA SER A 151 -12.66 -4.10 -18.60
C SER A 151 -12.47 -5.15 -17.50
N HIS A 152 -11.25 -5.34 -17.02
CA HIS A 152 -10.95 -6.33 -15.99
C HIS A 152 -9.98 -5.79 -14.96
N VAL A 153 -10.10 -6.26 -13.70
CA VAL A 153 -9.27 -5.84 -12.58
C VAL A 153 -8.98 -7.02 -11.66
N GLY A 154 -7.81 -6.99 -11.01
CA GLY A 154 -7.40 -7.90 -9.96
C GLY A 154 -6.52 -7.21 -8.93
N ILE A 155 -6.12 -7.95 -7.90
CA ILE A 155 -5.26 -7.49 -6.81
C ILE A 155 -3.89 -8.15 -6.96
N TYR A 156 -2.84 -7.35 -7.09
CA TYR A 156 -1.46 -7.86 -7.15
C TYR A 156 -1.04 -8.41 -5.78
N VAL A 157 -0.44 -9.60 -5.77
CA VAL A 157 -0.05 -10.29 -4.53
C VAL A 157 1.46 -10.56 -4.44
N GLY A 158 2.23 -9.99 -5.36
CA GLY A 158 3.69 -10.18 -5.41
C GLY A 158 4.12 -11.24 -6.43
N ASN A 159 5.43 -11.30 -6.71
CA ASN A 159 6.07 -12.31 -7.56
C ASN A 159 5.42 -12.47 -8.95
N GLY A 160 4.97 -11.37 -9.55
CA GLY A 160 4.30 -11.39 -10.85
C GLY A 160 2.92 -12.08 -10.84
N SER A 161 2.28 -12.22 -9.68
CA SER A 161 0.99 -12.90 -9.49
C SER A 161 -0.08 -11.93 -9.00
N PHE A 162 -1.34 -12.21 -9.36
CA PHE A 162 -2.49 -11.44 -8.92
C PHE A 162 -3.71 -12.33 -8.69
N ILE A 163 -4.61 -11.93 -7.79
CA ILE A 163 -5.88 -12.60 -7.51
C ILE A 163 -7.01 -11.84 -8.20
N HIS A 164 -7.92 -12.56 -8.84
CA HIS A 164 -9.07 -11.99 -9.53
C HIS A 164 -10.24 -12.97 -9.63
N ALA A 165 -11.44 -12.46 -9.93
CA ALA A 165 -12.59 -13.22 -10.36
C ALA A 165 -12.68 -13.11 -11.90
N PRO A 166 -12.27 -14.16 -12.67
CA PRO A 166 -11.98 -13.99 -14.10
C PRO A 166 -13.23 -13.89 -14.98
N ARG A 167 -14.17 -14.82 -14.85
CA ARG A 167 -15.38 -14.92 -15.69
C ARG A 167 -16.28 -16.05 -15.22
N THR A 168 -17.51 -16.10 -15.74
CA THR A 168 -18.45 -17.23 -15.52
C THR A 168 -17.78 -18.58 -15.78
N GLY A 169 -18.03 -19.54 -14.90
CA GLY A 169 -17.47 -20.90 -14.95
C GLY A 169 -16.04 -21.00 -14.42
N LYS A 170 -15.46 -19.92 -13.88
CA LYS A 170 -14.17 -19.93 -13.21
C LYS A 170 -14.29 -19.29 -11.83
N PRO A 171 -13.72 -19.86 -10.78
CA PRO A 171 -13.72 -19.26 -9.46
C PRO A 171 -12.70 -18.12 -9.37
N VAL A 172 -12.74 -17.38 -8.24
CA VAL A 172 -11.65 -16.51 -7.81
C VAL A 172 -10.36 -17.34 -7.76
N MET A 173 -9.31 -16.84 -8.39
CA MET A 173 -8.06 -17.59 -8.55
C MET A 173 -6.83 -16.68 -8.68
N VAL A 174 -5.66 -17.28 -8.53
CA VAL A 174 -4.38 -16.65 -8.82
C VAL A 174 -4.06 -16.79 -10.30
N SER A 175 -3.56 -15.73 -10.92
CA SER A 175 -3.05 -15.74 -12.30
C SER A 175 -1.73 -14.96 -12.39
N SER A 176 -0.96 -15.24 -13.48
CA SER A 176 0.34 -14.63 -13.71
C SER A 176 0.23 -13.36 -14.56
N LEU A 177 0.97 -12.33 -14.16
CA LEU A 177 1.26 -11.14 -14.98
C LEU A 177 2.44 -11.37 -15.92
N SER A 178 3.29 -12.37 -15.66
CA SER A 178 4.57 -12.55 -16.36
C SER A 178 4.43 -13.36 -17.65
N SER A 179 3.30 -14.05 -17.87
CA SER A 179 3.11 -14.92 -19.02
C SER A 179 1.65 -14.94 -19.50
N GLY A 180 1.48 -15.33 -20.77
CA GLY A 180 0.19 -15.62 -21.37
C GLY A 180 -0.77 -14.43 -21.46
N TYR A 181 -2.05 -14.76 -21.37
CA TYR A 181 -3.18 -13.87 -21.66
C TYR A 181 -3.13 -12.51 -20.96
N TYR A 182 -2.81 -12.47 -19.66
CA TYR A 182 -2.83 -11.23 -18.86
C TYR A 182 -1.56 -10.38 -19.02
N ARG A 183 -0.41 -11.00 -19.34
CA ARG A 183 0.80 -10.26 -19.68
C ARG A 183 0.55 -9.30 -20.84
N ASP A 184 -0.10 -9.79 -21.89
CA ASP A 184 -0.30 -9.06 -23.15
C ASP A 184 -1.44 -8.05 -23.08
N ARG A 185 -2.27 -8.12 -22.03
CA ARG A 185 -3.45 -7.27 -21.80
C ARG A 185 -3.33 -6.34 -20.61
N PHE A 186 -2.19 -6.34 -19.93
CA PHE A 186 -1.94 -5.38 -18.85
C PHE A 186 -2.03 -3.94 -19.39
N ALA A 187 -2.89 -3.12 -18.78
CA ALA A 187 -3.11 -1.74 -19.19
C ALA A 187 -2.45 -0.74 -18.24
N THR A 188 -2.72 -0.85 -16.95
CA THR A 188 -2.20 0.04 -15.90
C THR A 188 -2.36 -0.58 -14.51
N ALA A 189 -1.84 0.08 -13.50
CA ALA A 189 -2.09 -0.28 -12.11
C ALA A 189 -2.35 0.95 -11.24
N ARG A 190 -3.02 0.73 -10.10
CA ARG A 190 -3.35 1.78 -9.12
C ARG A 190 -3.00 1.35 -7.71
N ARG A 191 -2.36 2.22 -6.95
CA ARG A 191 -2.10 2.07 -5.52
C ARG A 191 -3.11 2.90 -4.76
N ILE A 192 -3.88 2.23 -3.89
CA ILE A 192 -4.97 2.85 -3.13
C ILE A 192 -4.50 3.27 -1.74
N PHE A 193 -3.63 2.48 -1.11
CA PHE A 193 -2.94 2.84 0.14
C PHE A 193 -1.53 3.33 -0.20
N ASN A 194 -1.28 4.58 0.11
CA ASN A 194 0.02 5.24 -0.11
C ASN A 194 0.81 5.26 1.18
#